data_8800bca20e5fb6f6db25900174bb922a
#
_entry.id   8800bca20e5fb6f6db25900174bb922a
#
_cell.length_a   1.000
_cell.length_b   1.000
_cell.length_c   1.000
_cell.angle_alpha   90.00
_cell.angle_beta   90.00
_cell.angle_gamma   90.00
#
_symmetry.space_group_name_H-M   'P 1'
#
loop_
_entity.id
_entity.type
_entity.pdbx_description
1 polymer ?
#
loop_
_entity_poly.entity_id
_entity_poly.type
_entity_poly.pdbx_seq_one_letter_code
_entity_poly.pdbx_strand_id
1 'polypeptide(L)'
;EAVWSVIEGIGAENGWYSLPAAWVIRGLADKVLGGAGHNRGRRNASTLVVGDAVDWWRVEHIEPGRQLRLRAEMLVPGEAWLELTAEPDGDGTRYRQRAIYFPRGLFGKLYWWGVWPFHGLIFPSMARNILAKAARDSAQARQA
;
A
#
# COMPACT_ATOMS: atom_id res chain seq x y z
N GLU A 1 9.81 -3.00 -15.12
CA GLU A 1 8.83 -4.10 -15.00
C GLU A 1 8.83 -4.76 -13.62
N ALA A 2 9.98 -5.20 -13.07
CA ALA A 2 10.02 -5.92 -11.79
C ALA A 2 9.44 -5.13 -10.60
N VAL A 3 9.68 -3.82 -10.49
CA VAL A 3 9.10 -2.98 -9.43
C VAL A 3 7.57 -2.91 -9.58
N TRP A 4 7.09 -2.80 -10.82
CA TRP A 4 5.65 -2.79 -11.07
C TRP A 4 4.97 -4.10 -10.69
N SER A 5 5.55 -5.24 -11.04
CA SER A 5 5.03 -6.55 -10.67
C SER A 5 4.87 -6.70 -9.15
N VAL A 6 5.81 -6.16 -8.37
CA VAL A 6 5.70 -6.15 -6.90
C VAL A 6 4.60 -5.20 -6.43
N ILE A 7 4.46 -4.00 -7.04
CA ILE A 7 3.37 -3.06 -6.71
C ILE A 7 2.02 -3.69 -7.03
N GLU A 8 1.87 -4.28 -8.21
CA GLU A 8 0.61 -4.91 -8.61
C GLU A 8 0.26 -6.13 -7.76
N GLY A 9 1.28 -6.81 -7.20
CA GLY A 9 1.11 -7.94 -6.29
C GLY A 9 0.81 -7.59 -4.83
N ILE A 10 0.72 -6.30 -4.45
CA ILE A 10 0.55 -5.88 -3.05
C ILE A 10 -0.76 -6.36 -2.42
N GLY A 11 -0.73 -6.68 -1.13
CA GLY A 11 -1.90 -7.13 -0.36
C GLY A 11 -2.12 -8.64 -0.40
N ALA A 12 -3.18 -9.11 0.26
CA ALA A 12 -3.51 -10.53 0.43
C ALA A 12 -2.31 -11.37 0.93
N GLU A 13 -2.01 -12.48 0.27
CA GLU A 13 -0.92 -13.40 0.68
C GLU A 13 0.47 -12.76 0.62
N ASN A 14 0.70 -11.81 -0.29
CA ASN A 14 1.98 -11.09 -0.40
C ASN A 14 2.17 -10.03 0.70
N GLY A 15 1.09 -9.64 1.37
CA GLY A 15 1.12 -8.62 2.41
C GLY A 15 1.47 -7.23 1.89
N TRP A 16 1.83 -6.35 2.83
CA TRP A 16 2.09 -4.92 2.57
C TRP A 16 3.57 -4.56 2.58
N TYR A 17 4.44 -5.56 2.53
CA TYR A 17 5.92 -5.38 2.54
C TYR A 17 6.42 -4.50 3.70
N SER A 18 5.69 -4.42 4.81
CA SER A 18 6.04 -3.66 6.00
C SER A 18 5.84 -4.50 7.27
N LEU A 19 5.94 -3.88 8.44
CA LEU A 19 5.81 -4.57 9.73
C LEU A 19 4.45 -5.27 9.87
N PRO A 20 4.36 -6.61 9.83
CA PRO A 20 3.07 -7.32 9.87
C PRO A 20 2.26 -6.99 11.13
N ALA A 21 2.93 -6.84 12.29
CA ALA A 21 2.30 -6.52 13.55
C ALA A 21 1.53 -5.18 13.52
N ALA A 22 2.04 -4.17 12.83
CA ALA A 22 1.37 -2.88 12.72
C ALA A 22 0.02 -2.99 12.00
N TRP A 23 -0.05 -3.83 10.98
CA TRP A 23 -1.28 -4.06 10.22
C TRP A 23 -2.30 -4.91 10.98
N VAL A 24 -1.84 -5.89 11.77
CA VAL A 24 -2.70 -6.68 12.65
C VAL A 24 -3.34 -5.79 13.72
N ILE A 25 -2.53 -4.97 14.40
CA ILE A 25 -3.01 -4.02 15.42
C ILE A 25 -4.02 -3.03 14.81
N ARG A 26 -3.71 -2.49 13.63
CA ARG A 26 -4.60 -1.58 12.90
C ARG A 26 -5.92 -2.24 12.53
N GLY A 27 -5.89 -3.47 11.99
CA GLY A 27 -7.09 -4.22 11.62
C GLY A 27 -7.97 -4.57 12.83
N LEU A 28 -7.34 -4.90 13.96
CA LEU A 28 -8.06 -5.17 15.21
C LEU A 28 -8.74 -3.89 15.74
N ALA A 29 -8.04 -2.76 15.73
CA ALA A 29 -8.60 -1.47 16.14
C ALA A 29 -9.77 -1.06 15.25
N ASP A 30 -9.66 -1.23 13.93
CA ASP A 30 -10.73 -0.94 12.98
C ASP A 30 -11.98 -1.80 13.26
N LYS A 31 -11.78 -3.10 13.53
CA LYS A 31 -12.87 -4.02 13.88
C LYS A 31 -13.58 -3.65 15.18
N VAL A 32 -12.82 -3.25 16.20
CA VAL A 32 -13.37 -2.82 17.50
C VAL A 32 -14.20 -1.55 17.34
N LEU A 33 -13.83 -0.66 16.44
CA LEU A 33 -14.54 0.58 16.13
C LEU A 33 -15.71 0.41 15.14
N GLY A 34 -16.05 -0.84 14.76
CA GLY A 34 -17.16 -1.13 13.84
C GLY A 34 -16.85 -0.91 12.37
N GLY A 35 -15.56 -0.82 12.01
CA GLY A 35 -15.10 -0.75 10.64
C GLY A 35 -15.21 -2.09 9.89
N ALA A 36 -14.84 -2.08 8.60
CA ALA A 36 -14.87 -3.26 7.74
C ALA A 36 -14.00 -4.43 8.24
N GLY A 37 -13.18 -4.15 9.26
CA GLY A 37 -12.31 -5.13 9.88
C GLY A 37 -11.23 -5.63 8.94
N HIS A 38 -10.82 -6.87 9.16
CA HIS A 38 -9.68 -7.50 8.53
C HIS A 38 -10.03 -8.01 7.13
N ASN A 39 -9.22 -7.65 6.15
CA ASN A 39 -8.89 -8.44 4.98
C ASN A 39 -10.09 -8.90 4.12
N ARG A 40 -10.52 -8.06 3.18
CA ARG A 40 -11.45 -8.49 2.12
C ARG A 40 -10.76 -9.38 1.06
N GLY A 41 -9.46 -9.61 1.20
CA GLY A 41 -8.68 -10.32 0.20
C GLY A 41 -8.51 -9.54 -1.10
N ARG A 42 -8.18 -10.26 -2.15
CA ARG A 42 -8.08 -9.76 -3.53
C ARG A 42 -8.91 -10.64 -4.44
N ARG A 43 -9.50 -10.04 -5.48
CA ARG A 43 -10.22 -10.77 -6.54
C ARG A 43 -9.26 -11.65 -7.36
N ASN A 44 -8.08 -11.14 -7.68
CA ASN A 44 -7.05 -11.82 -8.46
C ASN A 44 -5.67 -11.55 -7.85
N ALA A 45 -4.83 -12.59 -7.74
CA ALA A 45 -3.51 -12.50 -7.11
C ALA A 45 -2.48 -11.71 -7.93
N SER A 46 -2.63 -11.64 -9.26
CA SER A 46 -1.64 -11.08 -10.19
C SER A 46 -2.05 -9.78 -10.83
N THR A 47 -3.34 -9.47 -10.94
CA THR A 47 -3.84 -8.28 -11.65
C THR A 47 -4.78 -7.47 -10.80
N LEU A 48 -4.72 -6.16 -10.96
CA LEU A 48 -5.62 -5.19 -10.34
C LEU A 48 -6.38 -4.41 -11.41
N VAL A 49 -7.63 -4.09 -11.11
CA VAL A 49 -8.44 -3.16 -11.89
C VAL A 49 -9.08 -2.12 -10.97
N VAL A 50 -9.50 -0.99 -11.53
CA VAL A 50 -10.24 0.04 -10.78
C VAL A 50 -11.49 -0.59 -10.16
N GLY A 51 -11.70 -0.32 -8.88
CA GLY A 51 -12.80 -0.88 -8.09
C GLY A 51 -12.45 -2.17 -7.34
N ASP A 52 -11.31 -2.81 -7.59
CA ASP A 52 -10.89 -3.98 -6.81
C ASP A 52 -10.63 -3.61 -5.35
N ALA A 53 -11.04 -4.49 -4.43
CA ALA A 53 -10.63 -4.42 -3.03
C ALA A 53 -9.24 -5.05 -2.86
N VAL A 54 -8.39 -4.38 -2.11
CA VAL A 54 -7.08 -4.87 -1.68
C VAL A 54 -7.02 -4.69 -0.16
N ASP A 55 -7.39 -5.72 0.57
CA ASP A 55 -7.59 -5.70 2.02
C ASP A 55 -8.60 -4.60 2.43
N TRP A 56 -8.17 -3.52 3.07
CA TRP A 56 -8.99 -2.37 3.45
C TRP A 56 -8.81 -1.15 2.54
N TRP A 57 -8.27 -1.38 1.35
CA TRP A 57 -8.11 -0.39 0.31
C TRP A 57 -8.99 -0.68 -0.90
N ARG A 58 -9.33 0.35 -1.65
CA ARG A 58 -10.00 0.26 -2.95
C ARG A 58 -9.08 0.82 -4.02
N VAL A 59 -8.91 0.09 -5.11
CA VAL A 59 -8.20 0.61 -6.29
C VAL A 59 -9.04 1.73 -6.89
N GLU A 60 -8.56 2.95 -6.78
CA GLU A 60 -9.21 4.14 -7.34
C GLU A 60 -8.68 4.49 -8.73
N HIS A 61 -7.38 4.29 -8.93
CA HIS A 61 -6.72 4.51 -10.21
C HIS A 61 -5.57 3.52 -10.40
N ILE A 62 -5.42 3.03 -11.61
CA ILE A 62 -4.29 2.20 -12.02
C ILE A 62 -3.87 2.55 -13.44
N GLU A 63 -2.60 2.81 -13.62
CA GLU A 63 -1.90 2.93 -14.90
C GLU A 63 -0.85 1.81 -14.93
N PRO A 64 -1.12 0.70 -15.65
CA PRO A 64 -0.24 -0.46 -15.66
C PRO A 64 1.21 -0.10 -16.01
N GLY A 65 2.16 -0.62 -15.26
CA GLY A 65 3.57 -0.32 -15.41
C GLY A 65 4.03 0.97 -14.73
N ARG A 66 3.12 1.84 -14.27
CA ARG A 66 3.46 3.19 -13.82
C ARG A 66 2.90 3.60 -12.48
N GLN A 67 1.58 3.53 -12.27
CA GLN A 67 0.94 4.10 -11.09
C GLN A 67 -0.21 3.25 -10.56
N LEU A 68 -0.25 3.11 -9.24
CA LEU A 68 -1.38 2.55 -8.48
C LEU A 68 -1.77 3.55 -7.41
N ARG A 69 -3.06 3.95 -7.37
CA ARG A 69 -3.66 4.75 -6.30
C ARG A 69 -4.73 3.94 -5.60
N LEU A 70 -4.59 3.84 -4.30
CA LEU A 70 -5.48 3.13 -3.41
C LEU A 70 -6.17 4.12 -2.48
N ARG A 71 -7.49 4.05 -2.38
CA ARG A 71 -8.29 4.81 -1.42
C ARG A 71 -8.55 3.94 -0.19
N ALA A 72 -8.36 4.50 0.99
CA ALA A 72 -8.66 3.82 2.24
C ALA A 72 -10.17 3.65 2.43
N GLU A 73 -10.60 2.43 2.76
CA GLU A 73 -11.97 2.10 3.18
C GLU A 73 -12.07 1.79 4.69
N MET A 74 -10.93 1.86 5.38
CA MET A 74 -10.89 1.76 6.85
C MET A 74 -11.48 3.02 7.49
N LEU A 75 -11.99 2.88 8.71
CA LEU A 75 -12.48 4.01 9.49
C LEU A 75 -11.32 4.93 9.88
N VAL A 76 -11.27 6.07 9.21
CA VAL A 76 -10.38 7.18 9.53
C VAL A 76 -11.20 8.47 9.59
N PRO A 77 -10.88 9.41 10.49
CA PRO A 77 -11.60 10.68 10.57
C PRO A 77 -11.17 11.65 9.46
N GLY A 78 -11.47 11.27 8.22
CA GLY A 78 -11.06 11.95 7.01
C GLY A 78 -11.06 11.03 5.81
N GLU A 79 -10.27 11.38 4.80
CA GLU A 79 -10.04 10.57 3.62
C GLU A 79 -8.55 10.34 3.44
N ALA A 80 -8.16 9.12 3.05
CA ALA A 80 -6.76 8.74 2.91
C ALA A 80 -6.52 7.97 1.61
N TRP A 81 -5.36 8.21 1.00
CA TRP A 81 -4.89 7.50 -0.18
C TRP A 81 -3.44 7.06 0.00
N LEU A 82 -3.12 5.96 -0.63
CA LEU A 82 -1.77 5.50 -0.86
C LEU A 82 -1.52 5.48 -2.37
N GLU A 83 -0.49 6.20 -2.79
CA GLU A 83 -0.07 6.27 -4.18
C GLU A 83 1.32 5.68 -4.33
N LEU A 84 1.45 4.73 -5.24
CA LEU A 84 2.69 4.02 -5.56
C LEU A 84 2.99 4.25 -7.04
N THR A 85 4.20 4.73 -7.34
CA THR A 85 4.63 4.95 -8.73
C THR A 85 5.96 4.26 -9.02
N ALA A 86 6.08 3.76 -10.25
CA ALA A 86 7.29 3.19 -10.81
C ALA A 86 7.58 3.92 -12.12
N GLU A 87 8.59 4.77 -12.14
CA GLU A 87 8.97 5.56 -13.30
C GLU A 87 10.33 5.11 -13.83
N PRO A 88 10.54 5.08 -15.17
CA PRO A 88 11.87 4.85 -15.72
C PRO A 88 12.87 5.89 -15.20
N ASP A 89 14.09 5.47 -14.87
CA ASP A 89 15.16 6.34 -14.40
C ASP A 89 16.52 5.80 -14.88
N GLY A 90 16.97 6.27 -16.04
CA GLY A 90 18.12 5.70 -16.74
C GLY A 90 17.88 4.22 -17.04
N ASP A 91 18.82 3.37 -16.67
CA ASP A 91 18.72 1.91 -16.84
C ASP A 91 17.89 1.24 -15.73
N GLY A 92 17.35 2.03 -14.80
CA GLY A 92 16.64 1.55 -13.63
C GLY A 92 15.18 1.99 -13.57
N THR A 93 14.61 1.86 -12.38
CA THR A 93 13.24 2.28 -12.07
C THR A 93 13.25 3.08 -10.78
N ARG A 94 12.73 4.29 -10.83
CA ARG A 94 12.48 5.11 -9.65
C ARG A 94 11.14 4.72 -9.04
N TYR A 95 11.19 4.23 -7.82
CA TYR A 95 10.00 3.99 -7.01
C TYR A 95 9.70 5.21 -6.16
N ARG A 96 8.42 5.62 -6.14
CA ARG A 96 7.91 6.67 -5.25
C ARG A 96 6.65 6.21 -4.55
N GLN A 97 6.54 6.57 -3.29
CA GLN A 97 5.41 6.25 -2.44
C GLN A 97 4.91 7.52 -1.75
N ARG A 98 3.61 7.79 -1.82
CA ARG A 98 2.96 8.93 -1.17
C ARG A 98 1.76 8.46 -0.36
N ALA A 99 1.70 8.88 0.90
CA ALA A 99 0.48 8.86 1.68
C ALA A 99 -0.17 10.24 1.63
N ILE A 100 -1.43 10.28 1.29
CA ILE A 100 -2.22 11.51 1.21
C ILE A 100 -3.34 11.37 2.23
N TYR A 101 -3.53 12.39 3.06
CA TYR A 101 -4.58 12.39 4.06
C TYR A 101 -5.24 13.76 4.17
N PHE A 102 -6.56 13.76 4.08
CA PHE A 102 -7.39 14.95 4.30
C PHE A 102 -8.16 14.78 5.61
N PRO A 103 -7.70 15.41 6.71
CA PRO A 103 -8.35 15.31 8.00
C PRO A 103 -9.73 15.97 8.00
N ARG A 104 -10.72 15.32 8.62
CA ARG A 104 -12.03 15.92 8.85
C ARG A 104 -12.12 16.42 10.29
N GLY A 105 -12.22 17.73 10.44
CA GLY A 105 -12.33 18.40 11.73
C GLY A 105 -11.12 18.22 12.66
N LEU A 106 -11.33 18.50 13.93
CA LEU A 106 -10.28 18.44 14.96
C LEU A 106 -9.83 16.99 15.20
N PHE A 107 -10.76 16.04 15.24
CA PHE A 107 -10.43 14.61 15.42
C PHE A 107 -9.54 14.07 14.31
N GLY A 108 -9.75 14.50 13.06
CA GLY A 108 -8.89 14.12 11.95
C GLY A 108 -7.46 14.63 12.12
N LYS A 109 -7.29 15.86 12.62
CA LYS A 109 -5.97 16.41 12.92
C LYS A 109 -5.27 15.68 14.06
N LEU A 110 -5.97 15.42 15.16
CA LEU A 110 -5.44 14.67 16.31
C LEU A 110 -5.05 13.24 15.91
N TYR A 111 -5.90 12.57 15.12
CA TYR A 111 -5.59 11.26 14.57
C TYR A 111 -4.30 11.30 13.74
N TRP A 112 -4.15 12.28 12.85
CA TRP A 112 -2.94 12.42 12.04
C TRP A 112 -1.67 12.58 12.89
N TRP A 113 -1.71 13.45 13.89
CA TRP A 113 -0.59 13.63 14.83
C TRP A 113 -0.22 12.33 15.55
N GLY A 114 -1.22 11.53 15.94
CA GLY A 114 -1.00 10.23 16.61
C GLY A 114 -0.38 9.17 15.69
N VAL A 115 -0.75 9.14 14.40
CA VAL A 115 -0.26 8.12 13.47
C VAL A 115 1.00 8.53 12.69
N TRP A 116 1.32 9.81 12.65
CA TRP A 116 2.46 10.35 11.91
C TRP A 116 3.81 9.68 12.25
N PRO A 117 4.18 9.43 13.52
CA PRO A 117 5.44 8.74 13.86
C PRO A 117 5.50 7.33 13.28
N PHE A 118 4.37 6.61 13.26
CA PHE A 118 4.29 5.27 12.69
C PHE A 118 4.47 5.27 11.17
N HIS A 119 3.96 6.30 10.48
CA HIS A 119 4.18 6.48 9.05
C HIS A 119 5.66 6.64 8.71
N GLY A 120 6.41 7.39 9.52
CA GLY A 120 7.85 7.56 9.37
C GLY A 120 8.65 6.26 9.51
N LEU A 121 8.11 5.25 10.19
CA LEU A 121 8.73 3.94 10.34
C LEU A 121 8.25 2.93 9.28
N ILE A 122 6.94 2.89 9.05
CA ILE A 122 6.30 1.91 8.16
C ILE A 122 6.67 2.16 6.69
N PHE A 123 6.57 3.39 6.21
CA PHE A 123 6.77 3.69 4.79
C PHE A 123 8.20 3.46 4.30
N PRO A 124 9.26 3.87 5.01
CA PRO A 124 10.62 3.54 4.58
C PRO A 124 10.90 2.03 4.58
N SER A 125 10.32 1.27 5.52
CA SER A 125 10.47 -0.18 5.55
C SER A 125 9.75 -0.84 4.37
N MET A 126 8.55 -0.39 4.06
CA MET A 126 7.77 -0.84 2.90
C MET A 126 8.51 -0.59 1.59
N ALA A 127 9.02 0.62 1.38
CA ALA A 127 9.77 0.98 0.19
C ALA A 127 11.02 0.10 0.00
N ARG A 128 11.81 -0.09 1.08
CA ARG A 128 12.99 -0.98 1.04
C ARG A 128 12.62 -2.42 0.68
N ASN A 129 11.55 -2.95 1.26
CA ASN A 129 11.16 -4.33 1.03
C ASN A 129 10.60 -4.56 -0.37
N ILE A 130 9.85 -3.59 -0.93
CA ILE A 130 9.40 -3.61 -2.32
C ILE A 130 10.58 -3.62 -3.27
N LEU A 131 11.55 -2.73 -3.09
CA LEU A 131 12.74 -2.66 -3.93
C LEU A 131 13.62 -3.91 -3.80
N ALA A 132 13.79 -4.43 -2.58
CA ALA A 132 14.55 -5.66 -2.34
C ALA A 132 13.89 -6.89 -3.00
N LYS A 133 12.55 -6.97 -2.97
CA LYS A 133 11.83 -8.03 -3.69
C LYS A 133 11.99 -7.88 -5.20
N ALA A 134 11.79 -6.70 -5.75
CA ALA A 134 11.94 -6.44 -7.17
C ALA A 134 13.35 -6.78 -7.68
N ALA A 135 14.38 -6.48 -6.90
CA ALA A 135 15.77 -6.83 -7.22
C ALA A 135 16.00 -8.35 -7.24
N ARG A 136 15.44 -9.09 -6.26
CA ARG A 136 15.51 -10.56 -6.23
C ARG A 136 14.79 -11.18 -7.42
N ASP A 137 13.57 -10.75 -7.71
CA ASP A 137 12.77 -11.26 -8.82
C ASP A 137 13.48 -11.02 -10.17
N SER A 138 14.09 -9.83 -10.34
CA SER A 138 14.91 -9.52 -11.53
C SER A 138 16.17 -10.39 -11.65
N ALA A 139 16.81 -10.73 -10.54
CA ALA A 139 17.99 -11.59 -10.54
C ALA A 139 17.62 -13.04 -10.91
N GLN A 140 16.51 -13.55 -10.39
CA GLN A 140 16.00 -14.88 -10.71
C GLN A 140 15.59 -14.99 -12.20
N ALA A 141 14.91 -13.98 -12.74
CA ALA A 141 14.51 -13.94 -14.15
C ALA A 141 15.70 -13.92 -15.13
N ARG A 142 16.89 -13.45 -14.70
CA ARG A 142 18.12 -13.48 -15.52
C ARG A 142 18.86 -14.82 -15.47
N GLN A 143 18.52 -15.69 -14.54
CA GLN A 143 19.16 -17.01 -14.36
C GLN A 143 18.33 -18.16 -14.94
N ALA A 144 17.06 -17.90 -15.29
CA ALA A 144 16.14 -18.84 -15.92
C ALA A 144 16.19 -18.75 -17.45
#